data_20860d26d6ff89d59b5669ee51477569
#
_entry.id   20860d26d6ff89d59b5669ee51477569
#
_cell.length_a   1.000
_cell.length_b   1.000
_cell.length_c   1.000
_cell.angle_alpha   90.00
_cell.angle_beta   90.00
_cell.angle_gamma   90.00
#
_symmetry.space_group_name_H-M   'P 1'
#
loop_
_entity.id
_entity.type
_entity.pdbx_description
1 polymer ?
#
loop_
_entity_poly.entity_id
_entity_poly.type
_entity_poly.pdbx_seq_one_letter_code
_entity_poly.pdbx_strand_id
1 'polypeptide(L)'
;MKLTRINKKLIKTTKKSIDIYKEFGVQLAMYNFENSLFPDPRFKIGKRAHKKTHEYVQRRMEKEFQSVINNYENVQINNNVIGNKSPIWIFWWQGLDNAPKLVQRCIMSVKENALNHPVKIVTRDNYKKLVDIPDYIIDKITNNKITLTHFSDILRMSLLYTYGGIWMDATLLVTKAIPINISKYSFYTIKHNLYADYHVCQGKWSGFFIAMSKENPLAKFCRDFFFEYWKKYDSLICYLLIDDIISLAYTHFKWAKKLIDDVPVNNRNVFELQSKLNNEYNTDTLDELEKNTFVFKLSYKMHITVNNGTFSRKLGLV
;
A
#
# COMPACT_ATOMS: atom_id res chain seq x y z
N MET A 1 -18.57 28.63 -0.16
CA MET A 1 -17.75 27.50 -0.69
C MET A 1 -17.16 26.57 0.38
N LYS A 2 -16.63 27.02 1.52
CA LYS A 2 -16.13 26.12 2.60
C LYS A 2 -17.23 25.32 3.31
N LEU A 3 -18.39 25.91 3.63
CA LEU A 3 -19.49 25.22 4.32
C LEU A 3 -20.07 24.04 3.51
N THR A 4 -20.24 24.20 2.19
CA THR A 4 -20.73 23.12 1.32
C THR A 4 -19.77 21.92 1.24
N ARG A 5 -18.46 22.16 1.37
CA ARG A 5 -17.44 21.10 1.38
C ARG A 5 -17.42 20.34 2.72
N ILE A 6 -17.63 21.05 3.84
CA ILE A 6 -17.74 20.46 5.18
C ILE A 6 -19.00 19.59 5.27
N ASN A 7 -20.16 20.12 4.82
CA ASN A 7 -21.41 19.37 4.82
C ASN A 7 -21.35 18.11 3.95
N LYS A 8 -20.75 18.17 2.74
CA LYS A 8 -20.54 17.00 1.88
C LYS A 8 -19.63 15.96 2.53
N LYS A 9 -18.56 16.39 3.23
CA LYS A 9 -17.68 15.49 3.96
C LYS A 9 -18.42 14.82 5.11
N LEU A 10 -19.20 15.57 5.89
CA LEU A 10 -19.97 15.05 7.02
C LEU A 10 -21.00 14.00 6.55
N ILE A 11 -21.79 14.32 5.52
CA ILE A 11 -22.77 13.38 4.94
C ILE A 11 -22.10 12.08 4.46
N LYS A 12 -20.96 12.19 3.74
CA LYS A 12 -20.22 11.02 3.28
C LYS A 12 -19.69 10.18 4.43
N THR A 13 -19.20 10.83 5.49
CA THR A 13 -18.71 10.17 6.70
C THR A 13 -19.82 9.44 7.42
N THR A 14 -20.97 10.09 7.61
CA THR A 14 -22.14 9.49 8.26
C THR A 14 -22.65 8.28 7.49
N LYS A 15 -22.80 8.39 6.15
CA LYS A 15 -23.21 7.25 5.30
C LYS A 15 -22.23 6.06 5.45
N LYS A 16 -20.95 6.31 5.36
CA LYS A 16 -19.93 5.28 5.55
C LYS A 16 -20.00 4.65 6.95
N SER A 17 -20.21 5.45 7.99
CA SER A 17 -20.36 4.95 9.36
C SER A 17 -21.60 4.08 9.54
N ILE A 18 -22.70 4.38 8.84
CA ILE A 18 -23.93 3.56 8.82
C ILE A 18 -23.67 2.21 8.15
N ASP A 19 -22.98 2.18 7.00
CA ASP A 19 -22.63 0.94 6.31
C ASP A 19 -21.72 0.06 7.18
N ILE A 20 -20.71 0.68 7.83
CA ILE A 20 -19.84 0.00 8.79
C ILE A 20 -20.64 -0.51 10.01
N TYR A 21 -21.59 0.26 10.53
CA TYR A 21 -22.44 -0.16 11.64
C TYR A 21 -23.25 -1.42 11.29
N LYS A 22 -23.84 -1.48 10.11
CA LYS A 22 -24.67 -2.61 9.66
C LYS A 22 -23.88 -3.93 9.58
N GLU A 23 -22.66 -3.89 9.09
CA GLU A 23 -21.83 -5.09 8.91
C GLU A 23 -20.91 -5.41 10.10
N PHE A 24 -20.38 -4.37 10.73
CA PHE A 24 -19.29 -4.54 11.71
C PHE A 24 -19.65 -4.09 13.13
N GLY A 25 -20.84 -3.51 13.31
CA GLY A 25 -21.35 -3.10 14.62
C GLY A 25 -20.97 -1.69 15.05
N VAL A 26 -21.59 -1.26 16.19
CA VAL A 26 -21.53 0.12 16.67
C VAL A 26 -20.10 0.56 17.05
N GLN A 27 -19.30 -0.32 17.62
CA GLN A 27 -17.98 0.02 18.13
C GLN A 27 -17.03 0.47 17.00
N LEU A 28 -17.01 -0.26 15.88
CA LEU A 28 -16.19 0.14 14.74
C LEU A 28 -16.73 1.38 14.04
N ALA A 29 -18.05 1.53 13.96
CA ALA A 29 -18.68 2.73 13.41
C ALA A 29 -18.28 3.98 14.21
N MET A 30 -18.24 3.90 15.54
CA MET A 30 -17.76 4.98 16.40
C MET A 30 -16.28 5.31 16.16
N TYR A 31 -15.39 4.32 16.09
CA TYR A 31 -13.97 4.55 15.80
C TYR A 31 -13.74 5.16 14.43
N ASN A 32 -14.48 4.73 13.41
CA ASN A 32 -14.41 5.33 12.07
C ASN A 32 -14.92 6.77 12.05
N PHE A 33 -15.97 7.07 12.79
CA PHE A 33 -16.49 8.42 12.93
C PHE A 33 -15.44 9.31 13.63
N GLU A 34 -14.87 8.85 14.74
CA GLU A 34 -13.80 9.54 15.48
C GLU A 34 -12.57 9.81 14.58
N ASN A 35 -12.11 8.83 13.83
CA ASN A 35 -11.03 8.99 12.86
C ASN A 35 -11.34 10.00 11.73
N SER A 36 -12.60 10.14 11.34
CA SER A 36 -12.99 11.11 10.31
C SER A 36 -13.02 12.53 10.83
N LEU A 37 -13.32 12.72 12.11
CA LEU A 37 -13.27 14.02 12.79
C LEU A 37 -11.82 14.43 13.07
N PHE A 38 -11.00 13.50 13.50
CA PHE A 38 -9.59 13.70 13.90
C PHE A 38 -8.65 12.84 13.05
N PRO A 39 -8.54 13.13 11.74
CA PRO A 39 -7.79 12.27 10.82
C PRO A 39 -6.27 12.42 10.96
N ASP A 40 -5.79 13.41 11.70
CA ASP A 40 -4.36 13.67 11.85
C ASP A 40 -3.79 12.91 13.06
N PRO A 41 -2.98 11.87 12.83
CA PRO A 41 -2.42 11.07 13.90
C PRO A 41 -1.33 11.78 14.72
N ARG A 42 -0.94 13.00 14.36
CA ARG A 42 -0.05 13.82 15.19
C ARG A 42 -0.74 14.27 16.48
N PHE A 43 -2.06 14.33 16.50
CA PHE A 43 -2.84 14.62 17.69
C PHE A 43 -3.17 13.34 18.48
N LYS A 44 -3.11 13.40 19.80
CA LYS A 44 -3.35 12.26 20.71
C LYS A 44 -4.68 11.54 20.44
N ILE A 45 -5.75 12.29 20.14
CA ILE A 45 -7.09 11.72 19.86
C ILE A 45 -7.06 10.91 18.56
N GLY A 46 -6.54 11.48 17.46
CA GLY A 46 -6.43 10.78 16.18
C GLY A 46 -5.56 9.52 16.30
N LYS A 47 -4.43 9.62 16.98
CA LYS A 47 -3.54 8.49 17.26
C LYS A 47 -4.25 7.35 18.01
N ARG A 48 -5.00 7.69 19.07
CA ARG A 48 -5.77 6.73 19.87
C ARG A 48 -6.88 6.07 19.03
N ALA A 49 -7.64 6.86 18.27
CA ALA A 49 -8.73 6.35 17.44
C ALA A 49 -8.19 5.40 16.36
N HIS A 50 -7.08 5.75 15.70
CA HIS A 50 -6.41 4.91 14.73
C HIS A 50 -5.99 3.57 15.34
N LYS A 51 -5.26 3.59 16.47
CA LYS A 51 -4.82 2.39 17.19
C LYS A 51 -6.00 1.48 17.56
N LYS A 52 -7.04 2.04 18.16
CA LYS A 52 -8.25 1.27 18.56
C LYS A 52 -9.00 0.66 17.39
N THR A 53 -9.04 1.37 16.25
CA THR A 53 -9.63 0.83 15.02
C THR A 53 -8.92 -0.45 14.62
N HIS A 54 -7.59 -0.42 14.51
CA HIS A 54 -6.80 -1.58 14.07
C HIS A 54 -6.80 -2.72 15.09
N GLU A 55 -6.73 -2.42 16.40
CA GLU A 55 -6.88 -3.45 17.45
C GLU A 55 -8.25 -4.17 17.37
N TYR A 56 -9.32 -3.43 17.06
CA TYR A 56 -10.63 -4.02 16.85
C TYR A 56 -10.68 -4.88 15.58
N VAL A 57 -10.16 -4.32 14.46
CA VAL A 57 -10.12 -5.02 13.17
C VAL A 57 -9.36 -6.33 13.29
N GLN A 58 -8.16 -6.32 13.87
CA GLN A 58 -7.34 -7.53 14.02
C GLN A 58 -8.03 -8.60 14.83
N ARG A 59 -8.55 -8.25 16.03
CA ARG A 59 -9.29 -9.23 16.87
C ARG A 59 -10.50 -9.83 16.14
N ARG A 60 -11.22 -9.02 15.38
CA ARG A 60 -12.36 -9.49 14.61
C ARG A 60 -11.93 -10.38 13.45
N MET A 61 -10.93 -10.00 12.70
CA MET A 61 -10.41 -10.79 11.59
C MET A 61 -9.82 -12.11 12.06
N GLU A 62 -9.07 -12.10 13.14
CA GLU A 62 -8.56 -13.31 13.79
C GLU A 62 -9.68 -14.28 14.14
N LYS A 63 -10.70 -13.82 14.88
CA LYS A 63 -11.84 -14.64 15.29
C LYS A 63 -12.64 -15.21 14.09
N GLU A 64 -12.87 -14.37 13.07
CA GLU A 64 -13.79 -14.73 11.99
C GLU A 64 -13.14 -15.50 10.84
N PHE A 65 -11.81 -15.42 10.73
CA PHE A 65 -11.01 -16.08 9.69
C PHE A 65 -9.97 -17.03 10.27
N GLN A 66 -10.24 -17.59 11.46
CA GLN A 66 -9.36 -18.55 12.13
C GLN A 66 -9.01 -19.74 11.23
N SER A 67 -9.94 -20.23 10.42
CA SER A 67 -9.69 -21.32 9.48
C SER A 67 -8.63 -20.95 8.43
N VAL A 68 -8.65 -19.72 7.94
CA VAL A 68 -7.61 -19.22 7.02
C VAL A 68 -6.26 -19.16 7.73
N ILE A 69 -6.24 -18.65 8.97
CA ILE A 69 -5.01 -18.54 9.77
C ILE A 69 -4.40 -19.92 10.01
N ASN A 70 -5.19 -20.88 10.48
CA ASN A 70 -4.73 -22.23 10.80
C ASN A 70 -4.06 -22.93 9.60
N ASN A 71 -4.52 -22.68 8.37
CA ASN A 71 -3.94 -23.26 7.15
C ASN A 71 -2.48 -22.79 6.89
N TYR A 72 -2.02 -21.76 7.59
CA TYR A 72 -0.69 -21.16 7.38
C TYR A 72 0.27 -21.28 8.56
N GLU A 73 -0.14 -21.89 9.68
CA GLU A 73 0.69 -22.04 10.88
C GLU A 73 2.00 -22.79 10.60
N ASN A 74 1.92 -23.90 9.87
CA ASN A 74 3.04 -24.81 9.64
C ASN A 74 3.62 -24.74 8.22
N VAL A 75 3.49 -23.59 7.56
CA VAL A 75 4.01 -23.43 6.21
C VAL A 75 5.55 -23.40 6.23
N GLN A 76 6.16 -24.21 5.35
CA GLN A 76 7.58 -24.20 5.10
C GLN A 76 7.94 -23.07 4.11
N ILE A 77 8.90 -22.24 4.48
CA ILE A 77 9.44 -21.22 3.56
C ILE A 77 10.35 -21.94 2.56
N ASN A 78 10.08 -21.75 1.26
CA ASN A 78 11.03 -22.15 0.25
C ASN A 78 12.23 -21.18 0.21
N ASN A 79 13.37 -21.64 -0.32
CA ASN A 79 14.57 -20.82 -0.46
C ASN A 79 14.55 -19.92 -1.71
N ASN A 80 13.39 -19.71 -2.32
CA ASN A 80 13.26 -18.86 -3.49
C ASN A 80 13.54 -17.39 -3.12
N VAL A 81 14.24 -16.72 -4.00
CA VAL A 81 14.53 -15.28 -3.87
C VAL A 81 13.84 -14.48 -4.98
N ILE A 82 13.75 -13.18 -4.81
CA ILE A 82 13.12 -12.27 -5.77
C ILE A 82 13.84 -12.36 -7.14
N GLY A 83 15.18 -12.44 -7.13
CA GLY A 83 15.97 -12.51 -8.37
C GLY A 83 16.08 -11.16 -9.11
N ASN A 84 17.16 -11.00 -9.87
CA ASN A 84 17.54 -9.74 -10.53
C ASN A 84 16.81 -9.46 -11.86
N LYS A 85 15.98 -10.39 -12.34
CA LYS A 85 15.13 -10.24 -13.53
C LYS A 85 13.64 -10.34 -13.21
N SER A 86 13.28 -10.37 -11.94
CA SER A 86 11.88 -10.41 -11.52
C SER A 86 11.14 -9.14 -11.95
N PRO A 87 9.87 -9.23 -12.37
CA PRO A 87 9.13 -8.06 -12.87
C PRO A 87 8.87 -7.02 -11.79
N ILE A 88 8.83 -5.75 -12.20
CA ILE A 88 8.25 -4.66 -11.41
C ILE A 88 6.81 -4.46 -11.87
N TRP A 89 5.87 -4.55 -10.95
CA TRP A 89 4.44 -4.39 -11.17
C TRP A 89 3.99 -3.00 -10.75
N ILE A 90 3.37 -2.25 -11.66
CA ILE A 90 2.76 -0.94 -11.38
C ILE A 90 1.31 -0.98 -11.87
N PHE A 91 0.36 -0.66 -11.01
CA PHE A 91 -1.04 -0.65 -11.37
C PHE A 91 -1.55 0.78 -11.59
N TRP A 92 -2.14 1.00 -12.77
CA TRP A 92 -2.91 2.20 -13.08
C TRP A 92 -4.09 1.84 -13.99
N TRP A 93 -5.28 1.85 -13.39
CA TRP A 93 -6.49 1.31 -14.03
C TRP A 93 -6.76 1.83 -15.43
N GLN A 94 -6.58 3.14 -15.64
CA GLN A 94 -6.90 3.83 -16.90
C GLN A 94 -5.78 3.75 -17.96
N GLY A 95 -4.65 3.14 -17.66
CA GLY A 95 -3.47 3.14 -18.52
C GLY A 95 -2.62 4.39 -18.36
N LEU A 96 -1.36 4.31 -18.82
CA LEU A 96 -0.34 5.36 -18.61
C LEU A 96 -0.74 6.69 -19.25
N ASP A 97 -1.29 6.68 -20.46
CA ASP A 97 -1.61 7.88 -21.23
C ASP A 97 -2.69 8.74 -20.56
N ASN A 98 -3.55 8.10 -19.76
CA ASN A 98 -4.61 8.77 -19.00
C ASN A 98 -4.20 9.09 -17.54
N ALA A 99 -2.94 8.89 -17.18
CA ALA A 99 -2.46 9.18 -15.84
C ALA A 99 -2.09 10.67 -15.69
N PRO A 100 -2.24 11.25 -14.48
CA PRO A 100 -1.70 12.58 -14.17
C PRO A 100 -0.19 12.67 -14.48
N LYS A 101 0.31 13.84 -14.86
CA LYS A 101 1.74 14.05 -15.17
C LYS A 101 2.68 13.53 -14.09
N LEU A 102 2.38 13.82 -12.81
CA LEU A 102 3.15 13.28 -11.69
C LEU A 102 3.24 11.75 -11.73
N VAL A 103 2.13 11.06 -12.00
CA VAL A 103 2.09 9.60 -12.07
C VAL A 103 2.89 9.09 -13.27
N GLN A 104 2.74 9.74 -14.43
CA GLN A 104 3.54 9.41 -15.62
C GLN A 104 5.03 9.53 -15.34
N ARG A 105 5.46 10.65 -14.71
CA ARG A 105 6.87 10.86 -14.35
C ARG A 105 7.37 9.83 -13.33
N CYS A 106 6.56 9.48 -12.32
CA CYS A 106 6.91 8.44 -11.37
C CYS A 106 7.13 7.09 -12.09
N ILE A 107 6.21 6.69 -12.97
CA ILE A 107 6.36 5.43 -13.74
C ILE A 107 7.60 5.47 -14.64
N MET A 108 7.90 6.60 -15.26
CA MET A 108 9.12 6.77 -16.07
C MET A 108 10.38 6.65 -15.20
N SER A 109 10.39 7.27 -14.02
CA SER A 109 11.54 7.17 -13.09
C SER A 109 11.81 5.73 -12.65
N VAL A 110 10.75 4.92 -12.49
CA VAL A 110 10.91 3.49 -12.24
C VAL A 110 11.59 2.80 -13.42
N LYS A 111 11.14 3.07 -14.66
CA LYS A 111 11.76 2.48 -15.87
C LYS A 111 13.22 2.87 -16.04
N GLU A 112 13.56 4.13 -15.75
CA GLU A 112 14.92 4.67 -15.82
C GLU A 112 15.87 4.00 -14.82
N ASN A 113 15.34 3.55 -13.66
CA ASN A 113 16.13 3.03 -12.54
C ASN A 113 15.91 1.53 -12.26
N ALA A 114 15.16 0.83 -13.12
CA ALA A 114 14.77 -0.55 -12.92
C ALA A 114 15.91 -1.58 -13.12
N LEU A 115 17.06 -1.15 -13.62
CA LEU A 115 18.17 -2.05 -14.01
C LEU A 115 17.68 -3.17 -14.96
N ASN A 116 17.84 -4.44 -14.54
CA ASN A 116 17.44 -5.60 -15.34
C ASN A 116 15.98 -6.05 -15.09
N HIS A 117 15.23 -5.35 -14.25
CA HIS A 117 13.86 -5.70 -13.93
C HIS A 117 12.89 -5.21 -15.02
N PRO A 118 12.12 -6.07 -15.69
CA PRO A 118 11.11 -5.64 -16.66
C PRO A 118 9.96 -4.93 -15.95
N VAL A 119 9.65 -3.70 -16.34
CA VAL A 119 8.54 -2.92 -15.77
C VAL A 119 7.24 -3.26 -16.50
N LYS A 120 6.25 -3.75 -15.76
CA LYS A 120 4.93 -4.18 -16.25
C LYS A 120 3.85 -3.26 -15.69
N ILE A 121 3.15 -2.53 -16.58
CA ILE A 121 2.02 -1.70 -16.20
C ILE A 121 0.75 -2.53 -16.28
N VAL A 122 0.06 -2.70 -15.17
CA VAL A 122 -1.19 -3.43 -15.07
C VAL A 122 -2.36 -2.44 -15.15
N THR A 123 -3.32 -2.75 -16.02
CA THR A 123 -4.46 -1.89 -16.34
C THR A 123 -5.75 -2.71 -16.32
N ARG A 124 -6.91 -2.05 -16.50
CA ARG A 124 -8.20 -2.72 -16.69
C ARG A 124 -8.21 -3.70 -17.88
N ASP A 125 -7.39 -3.45 -18.90
CA ASP A 125 -7.44 -4.18 -20.16
C ASP A 125 -6.55 -5.43 -20.15
N ASN A 126 -5.61 -5.54 -19.18
CA ASN A 126 -4.65 -6.63 -19.17
C ASN A 126 -4.61 -7.46 -17.86
N TYR A 127 -5.17 -6.99 -16.74
CA TYR A 127 -5.05 -7.70 -15.47
C TYR A 127 -5.62 -9.12 -15.49
N LYS A 128 -6.73 -9.36 -16.22
CA LYS A 128 -7.35 -10.69 -16.36
C LYS A 128 -6.47 -11.73 -17.06
N LYS A 129 -5.52 -11.27 -17.89
CA LYS A 129 -4.53 -12.14 -18.55
C LYS A 129 -3.37 -12.52 -17.65
N LEU A 130 -3.21 -11.80 -16.52
CA LEU A 130 -2.10 -11.96 -15.59
C LEU A 130 -2.48 -12.80 -14.38
N VAL A 131 -3.65 -12.56 -13.81
CA VAL A 131 -4.10 -13.26 -12.60
C VAL A 131 -5.59 -13.57 -12.69
N ASP A 132 -5.95 -14.71 -12.10
CA ASP A 132 -7.32 -15.10 -11.90
C ASP A 132 -7.85 -14.50 -10.59
N ILE A 133 -8.85 -13.63 -10.72
CA ILE A 133 -9.54 -12.99 -9.60
C ILE A 133 -10.98 -13.51 -9.60
N PRO A 134 -11.48 -14.06 -8.48
CA PRO A 134 -12.82 -14.61 -8.40
C PRO A 134 -13.93 -13.64 -8.87
N ASP A 135 -14.90 -14.15 -9.63
CA ASP A 135 -15.96 -13.34 -10.24
C ASP A 135 -16.75 -12.51 -9.22
N TYR A 136 -17.01 -13.04 -8.02
CA TYR A 136 -17.69 -12.28 -6.96
C TYR A 136 -16.92 -11.02 -6.53
N ILE A 137 -15.58 -11.00 -6.64
CA ILE A 137 -14.77 -9.80 -6.39
C ILE A 137 -14.94 -8.81 -7.55
N ILE A 138 -14.92 -9.31 -8.79
CA ILE A 138 -15.12 -8.48 -9.98
C ILE A 138 -16.51 -7.82 -9.96
N ASP A 139 -17.53 -8.58 -9.60
CA ASP A 139 -18.90 -8.04 -9.44
C ASP A 139 -18.96 -6.95 -8.37
N LYS A 140 -18.26 -7.12 -7.25
CA LYS A 140 -18.19 -6.09 -6.20
C LYS A 140 -17.43 -4.84 -6.63
N ILE A 141 -16.44 -4.95 -7.52
CA ILE A 141 -15.77 -3.79 -8.13
C ILE A 141 -16.74 -3.05 -9.06
N THR A 142 -17.44 -3.79 -9.93
CA THR A 142 -18.41 -3.25 -10.89
C THR A 142 -19.56 -2.53 -10.16
N ASN A 143 -20.00 -3.08 -9.03
CA ASN A 143 -21.05 -2.49 -8.17
C ASN A 143 -20.53 -1.45 -7.18
N ASN A 144 -19.29 -0.97 -7.33
CA ASN A 144 -18.64 0.04 -6.47
C ASN A 144 -18.58 -0.32 -4.97
N LYS A 145 -18.64 -1.60 -4.61
CA LYS A 145 -18.42 -2.09 -3.23
C LYS A 145 -16.93 -2.14 -2.93
N ILE A 146 -16.11 -2.51 -3.91
CA ILE A 146 -14.64 -2.50 -3.84
C ILE A 146 -14.12 -1.29 -4.62
N THR A 147 -13.33 -0.44 -3.96
CA THR A 147 -12.65 0.69 -4.63
C THR A 147 -11.44 0.18 -5.42
N LEU A 148 -11.04 0.89 -6.47
CA LEU A 148 -9.84 0.55 -7.24
C LEU A 148 -8.56 0.56 -6.37
N THR A 149 -8.50 1.39 -5.34
CA THR A 149 -7.38 1.39 -4.39
C THR A 149 -7.32 0.06 -3.61
N HIS A 150 -8.48 -0.42 -3.12
CA HIS A 150 -8.49 -1.71 -2.41
C HIS A 150 -8.34 -2.90 -3.39
N PHE A 151 -8.88 -2.79 -4.60
CA PHE A 151 -8.61 -3.80 -5.64
C PHE A 151 -7.12 -3.92 -5.94
N SER A 152 -6.37 -2.81 -5.89
CA SER A 152 -4.92 -2.84 -6.05
C SER A 152 -4.21 -3.68 -4.97
N ASP A 153 -4.76 -3.77 -3.75
CA ASP A 153 -4.21 -4.62 -2.69
C ASP A 153 -4.39 -6.12 -3.00
N ILE A 154 -5.58 -6.49 -3.49
CA ILE A 154 -5.89 -7.86 -3.93
C ILE A 154 -5.01 -8.25 -5.12
N LEU A 155 -4.95 -7.38 -6.12
CA LEU A 155 -4.15 -7.57 -7.34
C LEU A 155 -2.66 -7.71 -7.04
N ARG A 156 -2.14 -6.86 -6.13
CA ARG A 156 -0.75 -6.91 -5.64
C ARG A 156 -0.40 -8.28 -5.12
N MET A 157 -1.18 -8.82 -4.20
CA MET A 157 -0.89 -10.10 -3.59
C MET A 157 -1.07 -11.26 -4.56
N SER A 158 -2.02 -11.17 -5.49
CA SER A 158 -2.20 -12.16 -6.55
C SER A 158 -1.02 -12.20 -7.51
N LEU A 159 -0.54 -11.04 -7.99
CA LEU A 159 0.62 -10.94 -8.88
C LEU A 159 1.91 -11.42 -8.21
N LEU A 160 2.15 -10.97 -6.96
CA LEU A 160 3.34 -11.35 -6.21
C LEU A 160 3.36 -12.85 -5.89
N TYR A 161 2.22 -13.47 -5.61
CA TYR A 161 2.14 -14.91 -5.45
C TYR A 161 2.43 -15.65 -6.76
N THR A 162 1.76 -15.25 -7.84
CA THR A 162 1.82 -15.98 -9.12
C THR A 162 3.17 -15.87 -9.83
N TYR A 163 3.77 -14.69 -9.80
CA TYR A 163 4.98 -14.40 -10.57
C TYR A 163 6.17 -13.99 -9.71
N GLY A 164 5.94 -13.62 -8.46
CA GLY A 164 6.93 -12.87 -7.70
C GLY A 164 7.15 -11.46 -8.25
N GLY A 165 8.24 -10.84 -7.83
CA GLY A 165 8.67 -9.53 -8.32
C GLY A 165 8.50 -8.43 -7.29
N ILE A 166 8.45 -7.20 -7.79
CA ILE A 166 8.42 -5.98 -7.00
C ILE A 166 7.14 -5.22 -7.32
N TRP A 167 6.24 -5.08 -6.34
CA TRP A 167 5.14 -4.14 -6.47
C TRP A 167 5.59 -2.74 -6.11
N MET A 168 5.26 -1.78 -6.97
CA MET A 168 5.50 -0.37 -6.75
C MET A 168 4.23 0.43 -7.06
N ASP A 169 3.73 1.20 -6.09
CA ASP A 169 2.63 2.12 -6.36
C ASP A 169 3.02 3.14 -7.43
N ALA A 170 2.07 3.50 -8.29
CA ALA A 170 2.28 4.42 -9.41
C ALA A 170 2.68 5.87 -9.02
N THR A 171 2.73 6.17 -7.73
CA THR A 171 3.16 7.46 -7.18
C THR A 171 4.52 7.41 -6.50
N LEU A 172 5.31 6.39 -6.78
CA LEU A 172 6.70 6.29 -6.30
C LEU A 172 7.65 6.93 -7.32
N LEU A 173 8.33 7.99 -6.89
CA LEU A 173 9.42 8.60 -7.65
C LEU A 173 10.73 7.91 -7.25
N VAL A 174 11.37 7.25 -8.20
CA VAL A 174 12.67 6.59 -8.02
C VAL A 174 13.76 7.52 -8.54
N THR A 175 14.70 7.91 -7.69
CA THR A 175 15.75 8.88 -8.04
C THR A 175 17.13 8.23 -8.16
N LYS A 176 17.28 6.99 -7.68
CA LYS A 176 18.50 6.19 -7.80
C LYS A 176 18.16 4.76 -8.23
N ALA A 177 19.12 4.06 -8.79
CA ALA A 177 18.94 2.66 -9.18
C ALA A 177 18.36 1.81 -8.04
N ILE A 178 17.40 0.95 -8.36
CA ILE A 178 16.82 0.00 -7.41
C ILE A 178 17.96 -0.89 -6.86
N PRO A 179 18.12 -1.02 -5.54
CA PRO A 179 19.24 -1.74 -4.96
C PRO A 179 19.29 -3.21 -5.39
N ILE A 180 20.41 -3.66 -5.95
CA ILE A 180 20.60 -5.03 -6.45
C ILE A 180 20.41 -6.08 -5.34
N ASN A 181 20.71 -5.72 -4.09
CA ASN A 181 20.57 -6.64 -2.96
C ASN A 181 19.12 -7.06 -2.68
N ILE A 182 18.11 -6.33 -3.18
CA ILE A 182 16.69 -6.73 -3.08
C ILE A 182 16.48 -8.12 -3.68
N SER A 183 17.18 -8.44 -4.77
CA SER A 183 17.07 -9.73 -5.45
C SER A 183 17.54 -10.94 -4.62
N LYS A 184 18.22 -10.72 -3.52
CA LYS A 184 18.71 -11.79 -2.61
C LYS A 184 17.69 -12.18 -1.53
N TYR A 185 16.62 -11.41 -1.36
CA TYR A 185 15.59 -11.68 -0.36
C TYR A 185 14.46 -12.50 -0.95
N SER A 186 13.78 -13.28 -0.12
CA SER A 186 12.47 -13.87 -0.46
C SER A 186 11.31 -12.89 -0.22
N PHE A 187 11.52 -11.90 0.67
CA PHE A 187 10.64 -10.78 0.96
C PHE A 187 11.46 -9.52 1.19
N TYR A 188 11.08 -8.40 0.56
CA TYR A 188 11.67 -7.10 0.82
C TYR A 188 10.61 -6.01 0.78
N THR A 189 10.80 -4.95 1.56
CA THR A 189 9.88 -3.81 1.62
C THR A 189 10.62 -2.54 2.03
N ILE A 190 10.01 -1.39 1.81
CA ILE A 190 10.45 -0.15 2.45
C ILE A 190 10.15 -0.25 3.95
N LYS A 191 11.20 -0.25 4.75
CA LYS A 191 11.16 -0.32 6.22
C LYS A 191 11.71 0.97 6.81
N HIS A 192 10.90 2.02 6.78
CA HIS A 192 11.30 3.37 7.17
C HIS A 192 11.34 3.60 8.68
N ASN A 193 10.76 2.70 9.47
CA ASN A 193 10.74 2.71 10.93
C ASN A 193 10.09 3.98 11.56
N LEU A 194 9.17 4.62 10.82
CA LEU A 194 8.33 5.72 11.31
C LEU A 194 6.98 5.13 11.79
N TYR A 195 6.22 5.94 12.57
CA TYR A 195 4.87 5.58 13.04
C TYR A 195 4.79 4.35 13.95
N ALA A 196 5.90 4.00 14.64
CA ALA A 196 6.02 2.78 15.42
C ALA A 196 5.01 2.64 16.57
N ASP A 197 4.46 3.74 17.06
CA ASP A 197 3.64 3.78 18.25
C ASP A 197 2.13 3.74 17.99
N TYR A 198 1.67 3.89 16.74
CA TYR A 198 0.23 3.92 16.45
C TYR A 198 -0.20 3.25 15.16
N HIS A 199 0.64 3.23 14.13
CA HIS A 199 0.28 2.63 12.84
C HIS A 199 0.37 1.11 12.91
N VAL A 200 -0.56 0.40 12.27
CA VAL A 200 -0.61 -1.06 12.31
C VAL A 200 0.69 -1.72 11.83
N CYS A 201 1.33 -1.19 10.78
CA CYS A 201 2.61 -1.71 10.27
C CYS A 201 3.80 -1.35 11.17
N GLN A 202 3.67 -0.38 12.08
CA GLN A 202 4.76 0.11 12.93
C GLN A 202 6.04 0.50 12.15
N GLY A 203 5.90 0.89 10.90
CA GLY A 203 7.02 1.18 10.00
C GLY A 203 7.86 -0.02 9.58
N LYS A 204 7.42 -1.25 9.88
CA LYS A 204 8.14 -2.49 9.55
C LYS A 204 7.97 -2.91 8.09
N TRP A 205 6.89 -2.50 7.45
CA TRP A 205 6.63 -2.70 6.02
C TRP A 205 5.86 -1.52 5.44
N SER A 206 5.81 -1.47 4.12
CA SER A 206 5.08 -0.44 3.37
C SER A 206 4.34 -1.08 2.20
N GLY A 207 3.00 -1.08 2.24
CA GLY A 207 2.18 -1.66 1.18
C GLY A 207 2.48 -1.08 -0.21
N PHE A 208 2.93 0.16 -0.30
CA PHE A 208 3.25 0.81 -1.57
C PHE A 208 4.53 0.33 -2.25
N PHE A 209 5.42 -0.40 -1.54
CA PHE A 209 6.61 -1.06 -2.07
C PHE A 209 6.81 -2.39 -1.35
N ILE A 210 6.44 -3.47 -2.02
CA ILE A 210 6.63 -4.84 -1.53
C ILE A 210 7.22 -5.70 -2.64
N ALA A 211 8.29 -6.41 -2.34
CA ALA A 211 8.89 -7.37 -3.25
C ALA A 211 8.85 -8.78 -2.62
N MET A 212 8.50 -9.77 -3.42
CA MET A 212 8.39 -11.17 -2.96
C MET A 212 8.91 -12.13 -4.03
N SER A 213 9.46 -13.26 -3.59
CA SER A 213 9.75 -14.38 -4.47
C SER A 213 8.44 -14.97 -5.02
N LYS A 214 8.50 -15.64 -6.15
CA LYS A 214 7.35 -16.40 -6.68
C LYS A 214 6.89 -17.45 -5.65
N GLU A 215 5.57 -17.63 -5.53
CA GLU A 215 4.94 -18.56 -4.59
C GLU A 215 5.25 -18.27 -3.11
N ASN A 216 5.51 -17.00 -2.80
CA ASN A 216 5.77 -16.58 -1.43
C ASN A 216 4.55 -16.84 -0.53
N PRO A 217 4.71 -17.51 0.61
CA PRO A 217 3.59 -17.86 1.48
C PRO A 217 2.88 -16.65 2.07
N LEU A 218 3.57 -15.52 2.27
CA LEU A 218 2.92 -14.30 2.76
C LEU A 218 2.00 -13.68 1.70
N ALA A 219 2.43 -13.69 0.42
CA ALA A 219 1.55 -13.25 -0.67
C ALA A 219 0.31 -14.15 -0.79
N LYS A 220 0.51 -15.48 -0.68
CA LYS A 220 -0.59 -16.45 -0.70
C LYS A 220 -1.56 -16.24 0.43
N PHE A 221 -1.07 -16.10 1.66
CA PHE A 221 -1.90 -15.83 2.84
C PHE A 221 -2.74 -14.58 2.67
N CYS A 222 -2.12 -13.47 2.30
CA CYS A 222 -2.84 -12.20 2.12
C CYS A 222 -3.90 -12.29 1.00
N ARG A 223 -3.59 -12.94 -0.13
CA ARG A 223 -4.53 -13.17 -1.23
C ARG A 223 -5.72 -14.01 -0.80
N ASP A 224 -5.47 -15.16 -0.18
CA ASP A 224 -6.51 -16.08 0.24
C ASP A 224 -7.38 -15.44 1.33
N PHE A 225 -6.77 -14.65 2.23
CA PHE A 225 -7.52 -13.88 3.21
C PHE A 225 -8.44 -12.86 2.57
N PHE A 226 -7.98 -12.09 1.57
CA PHE A 226 -8.85 -11.18 0.81
C PHE A 226 -9.98 -11.90 0.12
N PHE A 227 -9.74 -13.08 -0.46
CA PHE A 227 -10.75 -13.86 -1.13
C PHE A 227 -11.85 -14.30 -0.14
N GLU A 228 -11.46 -14.86 1.00
CA GLU A 228 -12.43 -15.27 2.03
C GLU A 228 -13.15 -14.07 2.67
N TYR A 229 -12.44 -12.95 2.87
CA TYR A 229 -13.03 -11.70 3.35
C TYR A 229 -14.16 -11.24 2.42
N TRP A 230 -13.91 -11.16 1.12
CA TRP A 230 -14.89 -10.68 0.16
C TRP A 230 -15.98 -11.69 -0.21
N LYS A 231 -15.85 -12.96 0.15
CA LYS A 231 -17.00 -13.89 0.17
C LYS A 231 -18.00 -13.52 1.26
N LYS A 232 -17.48 -13.11 2.42
CA LYS A 232 -18.29 -12.87 3.63
C LYS A 232 -18.88 -11.46 3.67
N TYR A 233 -18.14 -10.45 3.26
CA TYR A 233 -18.49 -9.04 3.43
C TYR A 233 -18.73 -8.31 2.13
N ASP A 234 -19.59 -7.28 2.20
CA ASP A 234 -19.89 -6.35 1.11
C ASP A 234 -19.26 -4.96 1.29
N SER A 235 -18.70 -4.69 2.47
CA SER A 235 -18.04 -3.42 2.78
C SER A 235 -16.62 -3.64 3.26
N LEU A 236 -15.76 -2.65 3.03
CA LEU A 236 -14.38 -2.64 3.52
C LEU A 236 -14.35 -2.20 4.97
N ILE A 237 -13.90 -3.07 5.87
CA ILE A 237 -13.86 -2.82 7.32
C ILE A 237 -12.95 -1.63 7.68
N CYS A 238 -11.78 -1.53 7.05
CA CYS A 238 -10.86 -0.39 7.20
C CYS A 238 -10.05 -0.18 5.92
N TYR A 239 -9.50 1.03 5.76
CA TYR A 239 -8.71 1.40 4.57
C TYR A 239 -7.39 0.61 4.48
N LEU A 240 -6.79 0.28 5.62
CA LEU A 240 -5.50 -0.40 5.74
C LEU A 240 -5.67 -1.91 5.99
N LEU A 241 -6.71 -2.54 5.45
CA LEU A 241 -6.95 -3.97 5.66
C LEU A 241 -5.75 -4.84 5.25
N ILE A 242 -5.00 -4.47 4.21
CA ILE A 242 -3.77 -5.18 3.83
C ILE A 242 -2.73 -5.17 4.96
N ASP A 243 -2.58 -4.03 5.65
CA ASP A 243 -1.63 -3.93 6.77
C ASP A 243 -2.11 -4.72 7.98
N ASP A 244 -3.43 -4.78 8.23
CA ASP A 244 -4.01 -5.64 9.28
C ASP A 244 -3.78 -7.12 8.97
N ILE A 245 -3.94 -7.56 7.72
CA ILE A 245 -3.68 -8.95 7.31
C ILE A 245 -2.19 -9.30 7.45
N ILE A 246 -1.28 -8.42 7.01
CA ILE A 246 0.17 -8.64 7.19
C ILE A 246 0.52 -8.66 8.69
N SER A 247 -0.12 -7.82 9.50
CA SER A 247 0.07 -7.80 10.95
C SER A 247 -0.40 -9.10 11.61
N LEU A 248 -1.50 -9.68 11.17
CA LEU A 248 -1.94 -11.02 11.62
C LEU A 248 -0.88 -12.08 11.27
N ALA A 249 -0.38 -12.08 10.04
CA ALA A 249 0.70 -13.00 9.66
C ALA A 249 1.95 -12.81 10.52
N TYR A 250 2.37 -11.56 10.74
CA TYR A 250 3.52 -11.21 11.57
C TYR A 250 3.37 -11.69 13.03
N THR A 251 2.16 -11.65 13.56
CA THR A 251 1.86 -12.02 14.95
C THR A 251 1.71 -13.53 15.14
N HIS A 252 1.04 -14.20 14.19
CA HIS A 252 0.72 -15.63 14.32
C HIS A 252 1.82 -16.55 13.79
N PHE A 253 2.58 -16.13 12.76
CA PHE A 253 3.50 -17.04 12.08
C PHE A 253 4.97 -16.66 12.30
N LYS A 254 5.73 -17.53 12.94
CA LYS A 254 7.18 -17.35 13.13
C LYS A 254 7.91 -17.12 11.80
N TRP A 255 7.47 -17.82 10.74
CA TRP A 255 8.04 -17.66 9.41
C TRP A 255 7.78 -16.26 8.82
N ALA A 256 6.57 -15.71 8.95
CA ALA A 256 6.25 -14.37 8.45
C ALA A 256 6.98 -13.28 9.25
N LYS A 257 7.05 -13.44 10.58
CA LYS A 257 7.83 -12.55 11.44
C LYS A 257 9.28 -12.52 11.01
N LYS A 258 9.90 -13.68 10.76
CA LYS A 258 11.30 -13.76 10.31
C LYS A 258 11.49 -13.07 8.96
N LEU A 259 10.62 -13.31 7.96
CA LEU A 259 10.70 -12.66 6.64
C LEU A 259 10.71 -11.13 6.75
N ILE A 260 9.87 -10.57 7.61
CA ILE A 260 9.75 -9.12 7.77
C ILE A 260 10.91 -8.56 8.61
N ASP A 261 11.32 -9.25 9.66
CA ASP A 261 12.39 -8.78 10.55
C ASP A 261 13.77 -8.83 9.86
N ASP A 262 14.01 -9.78 8.96
CA ASP A 262 15.27 -9.91 8.19
C ASP A 262 15.52 -8.71 7.25
N VAL A 263 14.48 -7.92 6.90
CA VAL A 263 14.66 -6.70 6.11
C VAL A 263 15.26 -5.59 6.97
N PRO A 264 16.40 -5.01 6.60
CA PRO A 264 16.99 -3.91 7.35
C PRO A 264 16.18 -2.62 7.19
N VAL A 265 16.31 -1.71 8.16
CA VAL A 265 15.74 -0.34 8.04
C VAL A 265 16.36 0.34 6.83
N ASN A 266 15.51 0.94 6.00
CA ASN A 266 15.89 1.55 4.74
C ASN A 266 14.93 2.70 4.38
N ASN A 267 15.33 3.57 3.45
CA ASN A 267 14.52 4.65 2.90
C ASN A 267 13.80 5.51 3.96
N ARG A 268 14.51 5.97 4.97
CA ARG A 268 13.94 6.76 6.08
C ARG A 268 13.28 8.07 5.61
N ASN A 269 13.77 8.65 4.50
CA ASN A 269 13.27 9.91 3.96
C ASN A 269 12.16 9.71 2.91
N VAL A 270 11.57 8.53 2.81
CA VAL A 270 10.60 8.16 1.77
C VAL A 270 9.43 9.12 1.63
N PHE A 271 9.02 9.83 2.69
CA PHE A 271 7.91 10.78 2.69
C PHE A 271 8.35 12.25 2.61
N GLU A 272 9.66 12.55 2.75
CA GLU A 272 10.14 13.92 2.96
C GLU A 272 10.03 14.79 1.71
N LEU A 273 10.29 14.24 0.53
CA LEU A 273 10.29 15.00 -0.73
C LEU A 273 8.93 15.65 -1.04
N GLN A 274 7.81 14.99 -0.65
CA GLN A 274 6.47 15.53 -0.91
C GLN A 274 6.28 16.95 -0.35
N SER A 275 6.82 17.24 0.82
CA SER A 275 6.72 18.54 1.47
C SER A 275 7.58 19.62 0.81
N LYS A 276 8.55 19.24 0.00
CA LYS A 276 9.52 20.12 -0.68
C LYS A 276 9.12 20.46 -2.11
N LEU A 277 8.13 19.80 -2.70
CA LEU A 277 7.83 19.93 -4.13
C LEU A 277 7.57 21.36 -4.61
N ASN A 278 7.00 22.21 -3.75
CA ASN A 278 6.72 23.62 -4.06
C ASN A 278 7.85 24.58 -3.65
N ASN A 279 8.91 24.09 -3.00
CA ASN A 279 10.04 24.90 -2.60
C ASN A 279 11.01 25.09 -3.79
N GLU A 280 11.84 26.11 -3.72
CA GLU A 280 12.95 26.31 -4.64
C GLU A 280 13.89 25.09 -4.60
N TYR A 281 14.28 24.65 -5.82
CA TYR A 281 15.15 23.47 -5.95
C TYR A 281 16.56 23.78 -5.45
N ASN A 282 17.06 22.88 -4.63
CA ASN A 282 18.42 22.93 -4.11
C ASN A 282 19.03 21.52 -4.18
N THR A 283 20.17 21.38 -4.82
CA THR A 283 20.85 20.09 -5.02
C THR A 283 21.26 19.47 -3.68
N ASP A 284 21.84 20.26 -2.77
CA ASP A 284 22.30 19.77 -1.47
C ASP A 284 21.13 19.20 -0.65
N THR A 285 19.95 19.85 -0.76
CA THR A 285 18.73 19.33 -0.12
C THR A 285 18.30 18.00 -0.73
N LEU A 286 18.37 17.84 -2.06
CA LEU A 286 18.04 16.57 -2.71
C LEU A 286 19.04 15.48 -2.30
N ASP A 287 20.34 15.78 -2.34
CA ASP A 287 21.40 14.85 -1.95
C ASP A 287 21.24 14.36 -0.50
N GLU A 288 20.85 15.28 0.40
CA GLU A 288 20.56 14.91 1.80
C GLU A 288 19.35 13.99 1.91
N LEU A 289 18.26 14.29 1.20
CA LEU A 289 17.07 13.43 1.16
C LEU A 289 17.37 12.04 0.61
N GLU A 290 18.28 11.96 -0.35
CA GLU A 290 18.69 10.73 -1.00
C GLU A 290 19.72 9.90 -0.21
N LYS A 291 20.21 10.40 0.93
CA LYS A 291 21.05 9.58 1.82
C LYS A 291 20.24 8.36 2.30
N ASN A 292 20.71 7.16 1.92
CA ASN A 292 20.02 5.90 2.21
C ASN A 292 18.55 5.82 1.74
N THR A 293 18.17 6.62 0.74
CA THR A 293 16.84 6.68 0.16
C THR A 293 16.94 6.71 -1.36
N PHE A 294 16.33 5.76 -2.06
CA PHE A 294 16.33 5.68 -3.52
C PHE A 294 14.94 5.96 -4.11
N VAL A 295 13.90 6.02 -3.27
CA VAL A 295 12.51 6.15 -3.69
C VAL A 295 11.72 7.03 -2.74
N PHE A 296 10.85 7.89 -3.30
CA PHE A 296 9.99 8.80 -2.56
C PHE A 296 8.53 8.55 -2.85
N LYS A 297 7.69 8.49 -1.80
CA LYS A 297 6.23 8.38 -1.92
C LYS A 297 5.62 9.75 -2.11
N LEU A 298 4.99 9.95 -3.27
CA LEU A 298 4.34 11.21 -3.65
C LEU A 298 2.81 11.07 -3.70
N SER A 299 2.14 12.20 -3.82
CA SER A 299 0.68 12.29 -3.96
C SER A 299 0.28 13.31 -5.02
N TYR A 300 -0.38 12.85 -6.08
CA TYR A 300 -0.97 13.72 -7.11
C TYR A 300 -2.24 14.47 -6.64
N LYS A 301 -2.75 14.15 -5.44
CA LYS A 301 -3.92 14.80 -4.84
C LYS A 301 -3.57 16.09 -4.09
N MET A 302 -2.30 16.32 -3.84
CA MET A 302 -1.82 17.55 -3.21
C MET A 302 -1.61 18.64 -4.26
N HIS A 303 -1.82 19.88 -3.85
CA HIS A 303 -1.57 21.03 -4.72
C HIS A 303 -0.07 21.17 -4.98
N ILE A 304 0.31 21.14 -6.25
CA ILE A 304 1.69 21.38 -6.70
C ILE A 304 1.69 22.64 -7.58
N THR A 305 2.54 23.61 -7.25
CA THR A 305 2.69 24.85 -8.01
C THR A 305 3.52 24.62 -9.27
N VAL A 306 3.16 25.29 -10.37
CA VAL A 306 3.86 25.20 -11.66
C VAL A 306 4.90 26.34 -11.79
N ASN A 307 5.65 26.66 -10.73
CA ASN A 307 6.64 27.70 -10.75
C ASN A 307 7.98 27.18 -11.26
N ASN A 308 8.66 28.00 -12.06
CA ASN A 308 10.03 27.70 -12.48
C ASN A 308 10.96 27.68 -11.27
N GLY A 309 11.94 26.79 -11.28
CA GLY A 309 12.91 26.66 -10.19
C GLY A 309 12.50 25.76 -9.02
N THR A 310 11.23 25.31 -8.94
CA THR A 310 10.78 24.41 -7.85
C THR A 310 11.26 22.97 -8.05
N PHE A 311 11.29 22.20 -6.96
CA PHE A 311 11.55 20.75 -7.01
C PHE A 311 10.62 20.04 -8.00
N SER A 312 9.31 20.33 -7.95
CA SER A 312 8.33 19.71 -8.85
C SER A 312 8.65 19.91 -10.32
N ARG A 313 9.10 21.13 -10.70
CA ARG A 313 9.46 21.45 -12.09
C ARG A 313 10.79 20.79 -12.49
N LYS A 314 11.80 20.85 -11.63
CA LYS A 314 13.13 20.26 -11.90
C LYS A 314 13.09 18.74 -12.00
N LEU A 315 12.20 18.09 -11.22
CA LEU A 315 12.01 16.65 -11.27
C LEU A 315 11.01 16.20 -12.37
N GLY A 316 10.44 17.12 -13.14
CA GLY A 316 9.52 16.84 -14.23
C GLY A 316 8.13 16.35 -13.79
N LEU A 317 7.67 16.72 -12.61
CA LEU A 317 6.40 16.27 -12.02
C LEU A 317 5.19 17.12 -12.45
N VAL A 318 5.44 18.29 -13.07
CA VAL A 318 4.44 19.26 -13.56
C VAL A 318 4.71 19.71 -14.97
#